data_ee55807cc453198a53be8c0cff406856
#
_entry.id   ee55807cc453198a53be8c0cff406856
#
_cell.length_a   1.000
_cell.length_b   1.000
_cell.length_c   1.000
_cell.angle_alpha   90.00
_cell.angle_beta   90.00
_cell.angle_gamma   90.00
#
_symmetry.space_group_name_H-M   'P 1'
#
loop_
_entity.id
_entity.type
_entity.pdbx_description
1 polymer ?
#
loop_
_entity_poly.entity_id
_entity_poly.type
_entity_poly.pdbx_seq_one_letter_code
_entity_poly.pdbx_strand_id
1 'polypeptide(L)'
;MATRSEVPAVAVAPVMDLLTSVQRMLSRELAVAFDAESTTVDQWRILRALAADEGEPMVAIAARLGIAQPTITRTLDTLASSALLYRTHFPDDRRRIAIQLSPLGKSLLARLDGIAAEHESSMARRFGPVQVEELGKLLRHLTT
;
A
#
# COMPACT_ATOMS: atom_id res chain seq x y z
N MET A 1 41.46 8.44 24.24
CA MET A 1 41.05 7.04 24.00
C MET A 1 39.53 7.06 23.88
N ALA A 2 39.03 7.07 22.62
CA ALA A 2 37.60 7.10 22.36
C ALA A 2 37.09 5.66 22.43
N THR A 3 36.29 5.35 23.39
CA THR A 3 35.52 4.09 23.49
C THR A 3 34.52 4.05 22.31
N ARG A 4 34.83 3.24 21.30
CA ARG A 4 33.87 2.83 20.28
C ARG A 4 32.75 2.10 21.03
N SER A 5 31.59 2.72 21.10
CA SER A 5 30.37 2.05 21.55
C SER A 5 30.06 0.98 20.50
N GLU A 6 30.44 -0.26 20.76
CA GLU A 6 30.04 -1.40 19.96
C GLU A 6 28.54 -1.58 20.15
N VAL A 7 27.77 -1.19 19.14
CA VAL A 7 26.37 -1.60 19.03
C VAL A 7 26.41 -3.10 18.76
N PRO A 8 25.86 -3.96 19.62
CA PRO A 8 25.96 -5.41 19.44
C PRO A 8 25.27 -5.82 18.15
N ALA A 9 25.95 -6.58 17.31
CA ALA A 9 25.51 -7.09 16.02
C ALA A 9 24.22 -7.94 16.09
N VAL A 10 23.73 -8.24 17.29
CA VAL A 10 22.52 -9.04 17.57
C VAL A 10 21.21 -8.27 17.37
N ALA A 11 21.26 -6.93 17.19
CA ALA A 11 20.04 -6.11 17.19
C ALA A 11 19.30 -6.03 15.82
N VAL A 12 19.94 -6.39 14.70
CA VAL A 12 19.35 -6.17 13.37
C VAL A 12 18.35 -7.26 12.97
N ALA A 13 18.64 -8.51 13.24
CA ALA A 13 17.75 -9.62 12.92
C ALA A 13 16.39 -9.55 13.65
N PRO A 14 16.33 -9.25 14.97
CA PRO A 14 15.07 -9.05 15.67
C PRO A 14 14.19 -7.94 15.10
N VAL A 15 14.77 -6.83 14.64
CA VAL A 15 13.98 -5.72 14.02
C VAL A 15 13.35 -6.15 12.71
N MET A 16 14.08 -6.85 11.85
CA MET A 16 13.56 -7.39 10.60
C MET A 16 12.40 -8.37 10.85
N ASP A 17 12.55 -9.27 11.79
CA ASP A 17 11.53 -10.25 12.14
C ASP A 17 10.29 -9.58 12.74
N LEU A 18 10.49 -8.58 13.60
CA LEU A 18 9.39 -7.80 14.18
C LEU A 18 8.61 -7.03 13.10
N LEU A 19 9.29 -6.34 12.20
CA LEU A 19 8.65 -5.62 11.09
C LEU A 19 7.86 -6.57 10.19
N THR A 20 8.44 -7.72 9.86
CA THR A 20 7.77 -8.74 9.04
C THR A 20 6.54 -9.30 9.75
N SER A 21 6.65 -9.58 11.04
CA SER A 21 5.54 -10.13 11.84
C SER A 21 4.40 -9.13 11.98
N VAL A 22 4.71 -7.88 12.28
CA VAL A 22 3.73 -6.79 12.38
C VAL A 22 3.05 -6.55 11.04
N GLN A 23 3.82 -6.46 9.95
CA GLN A 23 3.28 -6.29 8.62
C GLN A 23 2.30 -7.40 8.24
N ARG A 24 2.65 -8.66 8.50
CA ARG A 24 1.77 -9.81 8.24
C ARG A 24 0.50 -9.79 9.08
N MET A 25 0.61 -9.40 10.35
CA MET A 25 -0.54 -9.27 11.25
C MET A 25 -1.51 -8.20 10.75
N LEU A 26 -1.01 -6.99 10.48
CA LEU A 26 -1.83 -5.87 10.03
C LEU A 26 -2.45 -6.13 8.65
N SER A 27 -1.70 -6.73 7.73
CA SER A 27 -2.24 -7.11 6.41
C SER A 27 -3.37 -8.13 6.51
N ARG A 28 -3.28 -9.11 7.40
CA ARG A 28 -4.36 -10.08 7.62
C ARG A 28 -5.59 -9.45 8.24
N GLU A 29 -5.42 -8.60 9.25
CA GLU A 29 -6.53 -7.88 9.88
C GLU A 29 -7.25 -6.99 8.84
N LEU A 30 -6.49 -6.27 8.04
CA LEU A 30 -7.06 -5.41 6.99
C LEU A 30 -7.73 -6.22 5.87
N ALA A 31 -7.16 -7.37 5.49
CA ALA A 31 -7.76 -8.26 4.50
C ALA A 31 -9.14 -8.75 4.96
N VAL A 32 -9.28 -9.15 6.23
CA VAL A 32 -10.57 -9.53 6.82
C VAL A 32 -11.56 -8.36 6.78
N ALA A 33 -11.10 -7.15 7.08
CA ALA A 33 -11.96 -5.95 7.02
C ALA A 33 -12.42 -5.63 5.58
N PHE A 34 -11.64 -5.97 4.57
CA PHE A 34 -11.96 -5.76 3.15
C PHE A 34 -12.84 -6.87 2.53
N ASP A 35 -13.06 -7.99 3.23
CA ASP A 35 -13.87 -9.11 2.71
C ASP A 35 -15.30 -8.68 2.33
N ALA A 36 -15.89 -7.77 3.10
CA ALA A 36 -17.21 -7.22 2.80
C ALA A 36 -17.30 -6.49 1.46
N GLU A 37 -16.18 -5.97 0.97
CA GLU A 37 -16.04 -5.31 -0.33
C GLU A 37 -15.46 -6.24 -1.42
N SER A 38 -15.23 -7.51 -1.11
CA SER A 38 -14.62 -8.50 -2.02
C SER A 38 -13.31 -7.99 -2.64
N THR A 39 -12.51 -7.27 -1.86
CA THR A 39 -11.29 -6.59 -2.33
C THR A 39 -10.09 -7.04 -1.52
N THR A 40 -8.95 -7.25 -2.19
CA THR A 40 -7.68 -7.57 -1.52
C THR A 40 -6.93 -6.30 -1.11
N VAL A 41 -5.99 -6.44 -0.18
CA VAL A 41 -5.11 -5.34 0.24
C VAL A 41 -4.29 -4.82 -0.94
N ASP A 42 -3.78 -5.70 -1.80
CA ASP A 42 -3.01 -5.29 -2.98
C ASP A 42 -3.87 -4.55 -4.02
N GLN A 43 -5.12 -4.96 -4.24
CA GLN A 43 -6.06 -4.24 -5.08
C GLN A 43 -6.29 -2.81 -4.55
N TRP A 44 -6.54 -2.66 -3.26
CA TRP A 44 -6.68 -1.34 -2.63
C TRP A 44 -5.41 -0.49 -2.78
N ARG A 45 -4.22 -1.06 -2.53
CA ARG A 45 -2.95 -0.33 -2.70
C ARG A 45 -2.75 0.15 -4.14
N ILE A 46 -3.11 -0.65 -5.12
CA ILE A 46 -3.04 -0.30 -6.54
C ILE A 46 -4.04 0.81 -6.87
N LEU A 47 -5.30 0.68 -6.43
CA LEU A 47 -6.31 1.73 -6.63
C LEU A 47 -5.88 3.07 -6.04
N ARG A 48 -5.31 3.08 -4.83
CA ARG A 48 -4.76 4.30 -4.22
C ARG A 48 -3.61 4.90 -5.02
N ALA A 49 -2.70 4.08 -5.49
CA ALA A 49 -1.58 4.53 -6.30
C ALA A 49 -2.05 5.19 -7.60
N LEU A 50 -3.01 4.59 -8.28
CA LEU A 50 -3.62 5.14 -9.51
C LEU A 50 -4.37 6.44 -9.24
N ALA A 51 -5.06 6.56 -8.11
CA ALA A 51 -5.77 7.78 -7.74
C ALA A 51 -4.83 8.94 -7.40
N ALA A 52 -3.64 8.62 -6.86
CA ALA A 52 -2.64 9.62 -6.49
C ALA A 52 -1.90 10.20 -7.70
N ASP A 53 -1.63 9.39 -8.70
CA ASP A 53 -0.93 9.80 -9.94
C ASP A 53 -1.39 8.93 -11.12
N GLU A 54 -2.33 9.46 -11.89
CA GLU A 54 -2.87 8.80 -13.09
C GLU A 54 -1.83 8.63 -14.21
N GLY A 55 -0.74 9.37 -14.18
CA GLY A 55 0.32 9.36 -15.19
C GLY A 55 1.52 8.48 -14.83
N GLU A 56 1.59 7.93 -13.64
CA GLU A 56 2.74 7.13 -13.20
C GLU A 56 2.81 5.80 -13.99
N PRO A 57 3.98 5.45 -14.56
CA PRO A 57 4.15 4.17 -15.25
C PRO A 57 3.93 2.98 -14.30
N MET A 58 3.30 1.90 -14.80
CA MET A 58 3.04 0.70 -14.00
C MET A 58 4.29 0.08 -13.39
N VAL A 59 5.42 0.15 -14.09
CA VAL A 59 6.73 -0.31 -13.56
C VAL A 59 7.10 0.44 -12.29
N ALA A 60 6.91 1.76 -12.27
CA ALA A 60 7.21 2.59 -11.09
C ALA A 60 6.24 2.29 -9.94
N ILE A 61 4.96 2.13 -10.22
CA ILE A 61 3.95 1.73 -9.21
C ILE A 61 4.31 0.36 -8.61
N ALA A 62 4.61 -0.63 -9.45
CA ALA A 62 4.98 -1.97 -9.01
C ALA A 62 6.21 -1.93 -8.09
N ALA A 63 7.25 -1.21 -8.47
CA ALA A 63 8.46 -1.05 -7.67
C ALA A 63 8.18 -0.37 -6.32
N ARG A 64 7.42 0.74 -6.34
CA ARG A 64 7.07 1.49 -5.13
C ARG A 64 6.20 0.67 -4.16
N LEU A 65 5.27 -0.14 -4.68
CA LEU A 65 4.41 -1.00 -3.88
C LEU A 65 5.06 -2.32 -3.47
N GLY A 66 6.21 -2.67 -4.04
CA GLY A 66 6.86 -3.96 -3.82
C GLY A 66 6.05 -5.15 -4.38
N ILE A 67 5.28 -4.92 -5.44
CA ILE A 67 4.45 -5.93 -6.10
C ILE A 67 5.13 -6.37 -7.39
N ALA A 68 5.25 -7.68 -7.60
CA ALA A 68 5.84 -8.22 -8.83
C ALA A 68 5.04 -7.81 -10.07
N GLN A 69 5.72 -7.50 -11.17
CA GLN A 69 5.10 -7.08 -12.44
C GLN A 69 3.99 -8.02 -12.94
N PRO A 70 4.17 -9.36 -12.94
CA PRO A 70 3.11 -10.27 -13.36
C PRO A 70 1.85 -10.18 -12.47
N THR A 71 2.05 -9.94 -11.18
CA THR A 71 0.96 -9.79 -10.20
C THR A 71 0.19 -8.51 -10.43
N ILE A 72 0.87 -7.38 -10.64
CA ILE A 72 0.21 -6.10 -10.88
C ILE A 72 -0.59 -6.12 -12.20
N THR A 73 -0.04 -6.72 -13.26
CA THR A 73 -0.73 -6.87 -14.54
C THR A 73 -2.02 -7.67 -14.39
N ARG A 74 -1.95 -8.83 -13.71
CA ARG A 74 -3.12 -9.66 -13.45
C ARG A 74 -4.17 -8.94 -12.59
N THR A 75 -3.73 -8.21 -11.60
CA THR A 75 -4.63 -7.44 -10.72
C THR A 75 -5.33 -6.33 -11.50
N LEU A 76 -4.62 -5.62 -12.38
CA LEU A 76 -5.21 -4.60 -13.25
C LEU A 76 -6.26 -5.20 -14.20
N ASP A 77 -6.00 -6.38 -14.78
CA ASP A 77 -6.97 -7.07 -15.63
C ASP A 77 -8.24 -7.45 -14.84
N THR A 78 -8.08 -7.90 -13.60
CA THR A 78 -9.20 -8.20 -12.70
C THR A 78 -10.02 -6.94 -12.38
N LEU A 79 -9.36 -5.84 -12.04
CA LEU A 79 -10.01 -4.57 -11.74
C LEU A 79 -10.72 -3.99 -12.98
N ALA A 80 -10.12 -4.11 -14.16
CA ALA A 80 -10.74 -3.70 -15.42
C ALA A 80 -11.97 -4.55 -15.75
N SER A 81 -11.90 -5.86 -15.57
CA SER A 81 -13.02 -6.78 -15.75
C SER A 81 -14.21 -6.49 -14.82
N SER A 82 -13.93 -5.93 -13.65
CA SER A 82 -14.94 -5.49 -12.68
C SER A 82 -15.40 -4.04 -12.91
N ALA A 83 -15.02 -3.42 -14.02
CA ALA A 83 -15.34 -2.03 -14.38
C ALA A 83 -14.87 -0.99 -13.34
N LEU A 84 -13.85 -1.30 -12.55
CA LEU A 84 -13.30 -0.41 -11.52
C LEU A 84 -12.26 0.55 -12.09
N LEU A 85 -11.67 0.21 -13.22
CA LEU A 85 -10.75 1.05 -13.97
C LEU A 85 -10.91 0.84 -15.47
N TYR A 86 -10.39 1.78 -16.25
CA TYR A 86 -10.38 1.73 -17.70
C TYR A 86 -9.05 2.25 -18.25
N ARG A 87 -8.72 1.81 -19.46
CA ARG A 87 -7.52 2.23 -20.18
C ARG A 87 -7.89 3.33 -21.18
N THR A 88 -7.12 4.42 -21.15
CA THR A 88 -7.23 5.51 -22.11
C THR A 88 -5.86 5.77 -22.74
N HIS A 89 -5.82 6.59 -23.79
CA HIS A 89 -4.57 7.09 -24.33
C HIS A 89 -4.27 8.48 -23.77
N PHE A 90 -3.00 8.81 -23.60
CA PHE A 90 -2.63 10.19 -23.29
C PHE A 90 -3.02 11.12 -24.44
N PRO A 91 -3.54 12.33 -24.16
CA PRO A 91 -3.93 13.27 -25.20
C PRO A 91 -2.79 13.69 -26.14
N ASP A 92 -1.58 13.72 -25.63
CA ASP A 92 -0.36 14.14 -26.31
C ASP A 92 0.43 12.99 -26.94
N ASP A 93 0.17 11.75 -26.54
CA ASP A 93 0.84 10.55 -27.07
C ASP A 93 -0.06 9.31 -27.03
N ARG A 94 -0.65 8.97 -28.18
CA ARG A 94 -1.53 7.80 -28.33
C ARG A 94 -0.83 6.45 -28.14
N ARG A 95 0.49 6.41 -28.08
CA ARG A 95 1.26 5.19 -27.81
C ARG A 95 1.33 4.89 -26.30
N ARG A 96 1.09 5.89 -25.47
CA ARG A 96 1.08 5.75 -24.01
C ARG A 96 -0.34 5.47 -23.54
N ILE A 97 -0.45 4.44 -22.70
CA ILE A 97 -1.71 4.06 -22.07
C ILE A 97 -1.75 4.65 -20.68
N ALA A 98 -2.79 5.43 -20.38
CA ALA A 98 -3.15 5.85 -19.05
C ALA A 98 -4.18 4.90 -18.46
N ILE A 99 -4.05 4.57 -17.19
CA ILE A 99 -5.03 3.79 -16.44
C ILE A 99 -5.70 4.73 -15.46
N GLN A 100 -7.03 4.76 -15.50
CA GLN A 100 -7.83 5.66 -14.68
C GLN A 100 -8.91 4.87 -13.94
N LEU A 101 -9.21 5.33 -12.72
CA LEU A 101 -10.34 4.80 -11.97
C LEU A 101 -11.65 5.25 -12.62
N SER A 102 -12.57 4.30 -12.78
CA SER A 102 -13.96 4.62 -13.11
C SER A 102 -14.65 5.29 -11.91
N PRO A 103 -15.84 5.91 -12.11
CA PRO A 103 -16.65 6.38 -10.98
C PRO A 103 -16.93 5.27 -9.95
N LEU A 104 -17.14 4.04 -10.41
CA LEU A 104 -17.31 2.86 -9.54
C LEU A 104 -16.03 2.56 -8.76
N GLY A 105 -14.86 2.63 -9.41
CA GLY A 105 -13.56 2.46 -8.76
C GLY A 105 -13.27 3.53 -7.71
N LYS A 106 -13.58 4.78 -8.00
CA LYS A 106 -13.45 5.90 -7.04
C LYS A 106 -14.35 5.71 -5.82
N SER A 107 -15.58 5.27 -6.04
CA SER A 107 -16.54 4.98 -4.97
C SER A 107 -16.07 3.83 -4.09
N LEU A 108 -15.58 2.74 -4.68
CA LEU A 108 -14.99 1.61 -3.95
C LEU A 108 -13.77 2.07 -3.13
N LEU A 109 -12.85 2.82 -3.75
CA LEU A 109 -11.66 3.32 -3.07
C LEU A 109 -12.02 4.17 -1.84
N ALA A 110 -13.02 5.03 -1.94
CA ALA A 110 -13.48 5.83 -0.81
C ALA A 110 -13.97 4.97 0.36
N ARG A 111 -14.70 3.87 0.08
CA ARG A 111 -15.12 2.93 1.12
C ARG A 111 -13.95 2.18 1.74
N LEU A 112 -13.03 1.69 0.91
CA LEU A 112 -11.83 0.99 1.38
C LEU A 112 -10.93 1.90 2.23
N ASP A 113 -10.76 3.16 1.83
CA ASP A 113 -10.00 4.14 2.61
C ASP A 113 -10.65 4.42 3.97
N GLY A 114 -11.98 4.42 4.04
CA GLY A 114 -12.72 4.52 5.30
C GLY A 114 -12.48 3.32 6.22
N ILE A 115 -12.51 2.11 5.67
CA ILE A 115 -12.22 0.86 6.41
C ILE A 115 -10.76 0.86 6.90
N ALA A 116 -9.82 1.26 6.04
CA ALA A 116 -8.41 1.33 6.40
C ALA A 116 -8.14 2.37 7.49
N ALA A 117 -8.80 3.54 7.44
CA ALA A 117 -8.70 4.57 8.47
C ALA A 117 -9.24 4.09 9.82
N GLU A 118 -10.35 3.35 9.85
CA GLU A 118 -10.88 2.76 11.09
C GLU A 118 -9.93 1.68 11.64
N HIS A 119 -9.34 0.87 10.77
CA HIS A 119 -8.33 -0.11 11.17
C HIS A 119 -7.10 0.57 11.80
N GLU A 120 -6.61 1.65 11.22
CA GLU A 120 -5.49 2.45 11.76
C GLU A 120 -5.85 3.09 13.10
N SER A 121 -7.07 3.63 13.24
CA SER A 121 -7.56 4.16 14.50
C SER A 121 -7.66 3.08 15.58
N SER A 122 -8.09 1.89 15.23
CA SER A 122 -8.14 0.73 16.14
C SER A 122 -6.73 0.33 16.60
N MET A 123 -5.77 0.34 15.70
CA MET A 123 -4.37 0.09 16.02
C MET A 123 -3.83 1.14 17.01
N ALA A 124 -4.13 2.42 16.77
CA ALA A 124 -3.73 3.50 17.66
C ALA A 124 -4.36 3.35 19.07
N ARG A 125 -5.61 2.91 19.16
CA ARG A 125 -6.25 2.61 20.45
C ARG A 125 -5.58 1.45 21.20
N ARG A 126 -5.14 0.41 20.47
CA ARG A 126 -4.51 -0.79 21.06
C ARG A 126 -3.07 -0.56 21.52
N PHE A 127 -2.30 0.18 20.77
CA PHE A 127 -0.85 0.34 20.95
C PHE A 127 -0.44 1.71 21.48
N GLY A 128 -1.37 2.65 21.57
CA GLY A 128 -1.13 4.04 21.94
C GLY A 128 -0.96 4.96 20.75
N PRO A 129 -1.68 6.10 20.71
CA PRO A 129 -1.65 7.01 19.56
C PRO A 129 -0.28 7.66 19.35
N VAL A 130 0.42 8.01 20.43
CA VAL A 130 1.77 8.60 20.36
C VAL A 130 2.78 7.60 19.80
N GLN A 131 2.73 6.36 20.25
CA GLN A 131 3.63 5.28 19.80
C GLN A 131 3.42 4.96 18.33
N VAL A 132 2.18 4.91 17.86
CA VAL A 132 1.86 4.68 16.44
C VAL A 132 2.32 5.85 15.56
N GLU A 133 2.15 7.09 16.02
CA GLU A 133 2.63 8.27 15.31
C GLU A 133 4.16 8.29 15.21
N GLU A 134 4.87 8.02 16.30
CA GLU A 134 6.33 7.94 16.33
C GLU A 134 6.86 6.83 15.43
N LEU A 135 6.24 5.63 15.49
CA LEU A 135 6.57 4.54 14.58
C LEU A 135 6.40 4.96 13.12
N GLY A 136 5.30 5.62 12.79
CA GLY A 136 5.06 6.14 11.45
C GLY A 136 6.14 7.13 10.98
N LYS A 137 6.62 8.01 11.87
CA LYS A 137 7.73 8.93 11.58
C LYS A 137 9.03 8.18 11.30
N LEU A 138 9.37 7.19 12.14
CA LEU A 138 10.56 6.37 11.97
C LEU A 138 10.53 5.58 10.66
N LEU A 139 9.41 4.94 10.35
CA LEU A 139 9.25 4.17 9.11
C LEU A 139 9.37 5.06 7.86
N ARG A 140 8.76 6.24 7.86
CA ARG A 140 8.90 7.20 6.76
C ARG A 140 10.35 7.62 6.56
N HIS A 141 11.09 7.85 7.63
CA HIS A 141 12.51 8.22 7.55
C HIS A 141 13.38 7.11 6.93
N LEU A 142 13.01 5.85 7.14
CA LEU A 142 13.74 4.70 6.57
C LEU A 142 13.41 4.47 5.08
N THR A 143 12.31 5.02 4.58
CA THR A 143 11.85 4.82 3.19
C THR A 143 12.12 6.00 2.26
N THR A 144 12.76 7.06 2.76
CA THR A 144 13.19 8.24 2.00
C THR A 144 14.64 8.12 1.60
#